data_0c6d701a916a352ce79bbc8811a7098c
#
_entry.id   0c6d701a916a352ce79bbc8811a7098c
#
_cell.length_a   1.000
_cell.length_b   1.000
_cell.length_c   1.000
_cell.angle_alpha   90.00
_cell.angle_beta   90.00
_cell.angle_gamma   90.00
#
_symmetry.space_group_name_H-M   'P 1'
#
loop_
_entity.id
_entity.type
_entity.pdbx_description
1 polymer ?
#
loop_
_entity_poly.entity_id
_entity_poly.type
_entity_poly.pdbx_seq_one_letter_code
_entity_poly.pdbx_strand_id
1 'polypeptide(L)'
;SFAVAPVSPADCTRYCAAQGVDKKTAALYSELFDGHIGTVLAAARDEARTAQVEKALELARAAAARDSYTAAVLLAAFEKDKAAAAAVLTDFRAVAAAGLRSSPRAPVQGAQARQAVRLADAALQRLGAQVNPKVVLSVFAAKLRTL
;
A
#
# COMPACT_ATOMS: atom_id res chain seq x y z
N SER A 1 -9.65 -14.39 18.39
CA SER A 1 -9.12 -13.08 17.99
C SER A 1 -10.22 -12.03 18.06
N PHE A 2 -9.93 -10.91 18.62
CA PHE A 2 -10.88 -9.82 18.73
C PHE A 2 -10.81 -8.96 17.47
N ALA A 3 -11.93 -8.84 16.77
CA ALA A 3 -12.07 -7.80 15.78
C ALA A 3 -12.28 -6.48 16.54
N VAL A 4 -11.21 -5.73 16.70
CA VAL A 4 -11.33 -4.39 17.29
C VAL A 4 -11.87 -3.47 16.22
N ALA A 5 -12.97 -2.79 16.50
CA ALA A 5 -13.53 -1.81 15.59
C ALA A 5 -12.50 -0.72 15.30
N PRO A 6 -12.37 -0.25 14.06
CA PRO A 6 -11.44 0.82 13.74
C PRO A 6 -11.88 2.11 14.47
N VAL A 7 -10.89 2.89 14.88
CA VAL A 7 -11.10 4.22 15.44
C VAL A 7 -10.72 5.26 14.40
N SER A 8 -10.94 6.54 14.69
CA SER A 8 -10.49 7.59 13.76
C SER A 8 -8.96 7.53 13.60
N PRO A 9 -8.42 7.92 12.44
CA PRO A 9 -6.96 7.98 12.28
C PRO A 9 -6.28 8.84 13.34
N ALA A 10 -6.89 9.93 13.78
CA ALA A 10 -6.33 10.78 14.82
C ALA A 10 -6.25 10.05 16.18
N ASP A 11 -7.28 9.32 16.55
CA ASP A 11 -7.29 8.53 17.78
C ASP A 11 -6.29 7.38 17.71
N CYS A 12 -6.22 6.72 16.56
CA CYS A 12 -5.25 5.66 16.30
C CYS A 12 -3.81 6.18 16.44
N THR A 13 -3.53 7.36 15.87
CA THR A 13 -2.22 8.01 15.97
C THR A 13 -1.84 8.25 17.41
N ARG A 14 -2.75 8.83 18.21
CA ARG A 14 -2.48 9.09 19.62
C ARG A 14 -2.22 7.81 20.40
N TYR A 15 -3.03 6.79 20.18
CA TYR A 15 -2.87 5.52 20.87
C TYR A 15 -1.53 4.88 20.55
N CYS A 16 -1.20 4.78 19.26
CA CYS A 16 0.05 4.14 18.82
C CYS A 16 1.28 4.91 19.27
N ALA A 17 1.23 6.24 19.26
CA ALA A 17 2.32 7.07 19.76
C ALA A 17 2.52 6.83 21.28
N ALA A 18 1.43 6.70 22.04
CA ALA A 18 1.50 6.36 23.47
C ALA A 18 2.09 4.97 23.72
N GLN A 19 1.98 4.06 22.74
CA GLN A 19 2.56 2.72 22.80
C GLN A 19 4.02 2.69 22.30
N GLY A 20 4.63 3.84 22.05
CA GLY A 20 6.04 3.94 21.66
C GLY A 20 6.34 4.00 20.17
N VAL A 21 5.31 4.03 19.32
CA VAL A 21 5.50 4.20 17.88
C VAL A 21 5.88 5.64 17.58
N ASP A 22 6.87 5.85 16.70
CA ASP A 22 7.24 7.18 16.23
C ASP A 22 6.02 7.95 15.72
N LYS A 23 5.91 9.22 16.07
CA LYS A 23 4.73 10.04 15.74
C LYS A 23 4.45 10.12 14.25
N LYS A 24 5.50 10.28 13.42
CA LYS A 24 5.33 10.37 11.97
C LYS A 24 4.83 9.04 11.40
N THR A 25 5.41 7.94 11.85
CA THR A 25 4.99 6.59 11.46
C THR A 25 3.57 6.31 11.93
N ALA A 26 3.24 6.65 13.16
CA ALA A 26 1.90 6.46 13.71
C ALA A 26 0.86 7.24 12.89
N ALA A 27 1.14 8.48 12.53
CA ALA A 27 0.24 9.31 11.74
C ALA A 27 0.03 8.73 10.34
N LEU A 28 1.13 8.39 9.66
CA LEU A 28 1.08 7.83 8.31
C LEU A 28 0.33 6.49 8.29
N TYR A 29 0.73 5.55 9.14
CA TYR A 29 0.14 4.21 9.13
C TYR A 29 -1.32 4.22 9.60
N SER A 30 -1.68 5.11 10.51
CA SER A 30 -3.09 5.27 10.92
C SER A 30 -3.97 5.72 9.76
N GLU A 31 -3.45 6.57 8.87
CA GLU A 31 -4.16 6.96 7.65
C GLU A 31 -4.20 5.81 6.63
N LEU A 32 -3.08 5.13 6.41
CA LEU A 32 -3.00 4.03 5.44
C LEU A 32 -3.92 2.86 5.82
N PHE A 33 -3.99 2.53 7.09
CA PHE A 33 -4.77 1.40 7.58
C PHE A 33 -6.08 1.82 8.25
N ASP A 34 -6.51 3.04 7.99
CA ASP A 34 -7.84 3.56 8.34
C ASP A 34 -8.22 3.33 9.82
N GLY A 35 -7.30 3.63 10.72
CA GLY A 35 -7.55 3.57 12.15
C GLY A 35 -7.59 2.17 12.76
N HIS A 36 -7.12 1.14 12.05
CA HIS A 36 -7.01 -0.22 12.57
C HIS A 36 -5.76 -0.37 13.44
N ILE A 37 -5.92 -0.17 14.74
CA ILE A 37 -4.82 -0.11 15.73
C ILE A 37 -3.91 -1.33 15.64
N GLY A 38 -4.48 -2.54 15.65
CA GLY A 38 -3.69 -3.78 15.59
C GLY A 38 -2.83 -3.86 14.34
N THR A 39 -3.38 -3.48 13.20
CA THR A 39 -2.66 -3.46 11.91
C THR A 39 -1.53 -2.43 11.93
N VAL A 40 -1.79 -1.25 12.47
CA VAL A 40 -0.77 -0.18 12.58
C VAL A 40 0.37 -0.60 13.49
N LEU A 41 0.07 -1.15 14.66
CA LEU A 41 1.10 -1.61 15.60
C LEU A 41 1.96 -2.72 15.00
N ALA A 42 1.33 -3.69 14.34
CA ALA A 42 2.05 -4.79 13.68
C ALA A 42 2.98 -4.24 12.58
N ALA A 43 2.49 -3.34 11.75
CA ALA A 43 3.27 -2.75 10.67
C ALA A 43 4.43 -1.89 11.19
N ALA A 44 4.26 -1.21 12.30
CA ALA A 44 5.28 -0.34 12.87
C ALA A 44 6.37 -1.10 13.65
N ARG A 45 6.01 -2.24 14.26
CA ARG A 45 6.90 -2.98 15.17
C ARG A 45 7.67 -4.12 14.51
N ASP A 46 7.13 -4.69 13.45
CA ASP A 46 7.78 -5.78 12.70
C ASP A 46 8.60 -5.19 11.58
N GLU A 47 9.93 -5.35 11.62
CA GLU A 47 10.85 -4.80 10.61
C GLU A 47 10.53 -5.28 9.20
N ALA A 48 10.20 -6.56 9.04
CA ALA A 48 9.84 -7.10 7.73
C ALA A 48 8.56 -6.46 7.20
N ARG A 49 7.58 -6.26 8.08
CA ARG A 49 6.31 -5.63 7.70
C ARG A 49 6.50 -4.15 7.38
N THR A 50 7.33 -3.45 8.14
CA THR A 50 7.69 -2.05 7.87
C THR A 50 8.31 -1.93 6.48
N ALA A 51 9.26 -2.82 6.15
CA ALA A 51 9.91 -2.82 4.84
C ALA A 51 8.91 -3.04 3.70
N GLN A 52 7.94 -3.92 3.88
CA GLN A 52 6.87 -4.16 2.89
C GLN A 52 6.04 -2.90 2.65
N VAL A 53 5.63 -2.23 3.73
CA VAL A 53 4.85 -0.98 3.63
C VAL A 53 5.67 0.11 2.92
N GLU A 54 6.95 0.23 3.24
CA GLU A 54 7.83 1.21 2.60
C GLU A 54 7.96 0.96 1.10
N LYS A 55 8.05 -0.30 0.67
CA LYS A 55 8.06 -0.65 -0.77
C LYS A 55 6.77 -0.22 -1.46
N ALA A 56 5.63 -0.44 -0.81
CA ALA A 56 4.35 -0.01 -1.35
C ALA A 56 4.26 1.51 -1.46
N LEU A 57 4.80 2.24 -0.49
CA LEU A 57 4.86 3.71 -0.54
C LEU A 57 5.76 4.20 -1.66
N GLU A 58 6.94 3.58 -1.85
CA GLU A 58 7.81 3.90 -2.97
C GLU A 58 7.11 3.67 -4.32
N LEU A 59 6.40 2.56 -4.43
CA LEU A 59 5.62 2.24 -5.62
C LEU A 59 4.52 3.27 -5.87
N ALA A 60 3.84 3.70 -4.81
CA ALA A 60 2.80 4.73 -4.93
C ALA A 60 3.38 6.09 -5.36
N ARG A 61 4.57 6.44 -4.88
CA ARG A 61 5.26 7.66 -5.32
C ARG A 61 5.63 7.59 -6.80
N ALA A 62 6.13 6.44 -7.25
CA ALA A 62 6.41 6.21 -8.67
C ALA A 62 5.13 6.33 -9.51
N ALA A 63 4.03 5.77 -9.02
CA ALA A 63 2.73 5.85 -9.67
C ALA A 63 2.26 7.30 -9.80
N ALA A 64 2.37 8.10 -8.73
CA ALA A 64 1.99 9.50 -8.74
C ALA A 64 2.80 10.31 -9.75
N ALA A 65 4.08 9.98 -9.91
CA ALA A 65 4.98 10.60 -10.88
C ALA A 65 4.83 10.03 -12.30
N ARG A 66 3.99 9.01 -12.49
CA ARG A 66 3.82 8.25 -13.75
C ARG A 66 5.13 7.64 -14.23
N ASP A 67 6.00 7.29 -13.30
CA ASP A 67 7.31 6.72 -13.57
C ASP A 67 7.22 5.20 -13.65
N SER A 68 6.85 4.70 -14.82
CA SER A 68 6.69 3.27 -15.04
C SER A 68 8.02 2.51 -14.99
N TYR A 69 9.13 3.18 -15.29
CA TYR A 69 10.44 2.55 -15.20
C TYR A 69 10.80 2.21 -13.74
N THR A 70 10.71 3.20 -12.85
CA THR A 70 10.96 2.98 -11.42
C THR A 70 9.99 1.93 -10.85
N ALA A 71 8.71 2.01 -11.23
CA ALA A 71 7.73 1.01 -10.81
C ALA A 71 8.12 -0.40 -11.25
N ALA A 72 8.57 -0.56 -12.51
CA ALA A 72 9.00 -1.85 -13.03
C ALA A 72 10.22 -2.38 -12.28
N VAL A 73 11.18 -1.52 -11.95
CA VAL A 73 12.38 -1.90 -11.19
C VAL A 73 12.00 -2.37 -9.78
N LEU A 74 11.12 -1.62 -9.11
CA LEU A 74 10.64 -1.99 -7.77
C LEU A 74 9.92 -3.34 -7.79
N LEU A 75 9.07 -3.56 -8.79
CA LEU A 75 8.25 -4.77 -8.89
C LEU A 75 9.04 -6.00 -9.34
N ALA A 76 10.17 -5.83 -10.00
CA ALA A 76 11.02 -6.93 -10.45
C ALA A 76 11.46 -7.84 -9.29
N ALA A 77 11.60 -7.28 -8.09
CA ALA A 77 11.96 -8.04 -6.90
C ALA A 77 10.89 -9.07 -6.47
N PHE A 78 9.66 -8.92 -6.96
CA PHE A 78 8.51 -9.74 -6.55
C PHE A 78 8.03 -10.71 -7.64
N GLU A 79 8.64 -10.71 -8.81
CA GLU A 79 8.12 -11.41 -10.00
C GLU A 79 8.20 -12.94 -9.91
N LYS A 80 9.02 -13.47 -9.00
CA LYS A 80 9.20 -14.92 -8.85
C LYS A 80 8.42 -15.53 -7.70
N ASP A 81 7.72 -14.70 -6.94
CA ASP A 81 6.99 -15.14 -5.75
C ASP A 81 5.57 -14.53 -5.78
N LYS A 82 4.59 -15.38 -6.08
CA LYS A 82 3.19 -14.96 -6.17
C LYS A 82 2.70 -14.34 -4.87
N ALA A 83 3.05 -14.93 -3.72
CA ALA A 83 2.62 -14.41 -2.43
C ALA A 83 3.22 -13.03 -2.15
N ALA A 84 4.50 -12.84 -2.47
CA ALA A 84 5.17 -11.54 -2.31
C ALA A 84 4.58 -10.50 -3.27
N ALA A 85 4.29 -10.89 -4.51
CA ALA A 85 3.63 -10.00 -5.48
C ALA A 85 2.25 -9.56 -4.98
N ALA A 86 1.44 -10.51 -4.48
CA ALA A 86 0.13 -10.19 -3.92
C ALA A 86 0.24 -9.28 -2.70
N ALA A 87 1.22 -9.48 -1.84
CA ALA A 87 1.42 -8.66 -0.65
C ALA A 87 1.75 -7.20 -1.00
N VAL A 88 2.67 -6.96 -1.93
CA VAL A 88 3.03 -5.59 -2.32
C VAL A 88 1.87 -4.89 -3.02
N LEU A 89 1.10 -5.59 -3.84
CA LEU A 89 -0.08 -5.03 -4.49
C LEU A 89 -1.19 -4.70 -3.49
N THR A 90 -1.37 -5.55 -2.49
CA THR A 90 -2.34 -5.33 -1.41
C THR A 90 -1.98 -4.08 -0.60
N ASP A 91 -0.71 -3.92 -0.25
CA ASP A 91 -0.24 -2.74 0.47
C ASP A 91 -0.32 -1.48 -0.39
N PHE A 92 0.04 -1.58 -1.67
CA PHE A 92 -0.14 -0.49 -2.63
C PHE A 92 -1.60 -0.06 -2.72
N ARG A 93 -2.51 -1.03 -2.77
CA ARG A 93 -3.94 -0.74 -2.79
C ARG A 93 -4.39 0.01 -1.53
N ALA A 94 -3.87 -0.38 -0.37
CA ALA A 94 -4.17 0.30 0.89
C ALA A 94 -3.72 1.77 0.86
N VAL A 95 -2.52 2.03 0.32
CA VAL A 95 -2.00 3.39 0.13
C VAL A 95 -2.90 4.20 -0.80
N ALA A 96 -3.29 3.62 -1.93
CA ALA A 96 -4.18 4.28 -2.89
C ALA A 96 -5.57 4.54 -2.30
N ALA A 97 -6.10 3.59 -1.53
CA ALA A 97 -7.40 3.75 -0.85
C ALA A 97 -7.35 4.90 0.17
N ALA A 98 -6.22 5.09 0.86
CA ALA A 98 -6.04 6.25 1.73
C ALA A 98 -6.17 7.56 0.93
N GLY A 99 -5.63 7.60 -0.28
CA GLY A 99 -5.80 8.74 -1.18
C GLY A 99 -7.25 9.00 -1.58
N LEU A 100 -8.05 7.94 -1.73
CA LEU A 100 -9.50 8.08 -1.96
C LEU A 100 -10.22 8.70 -0.77
N ARG A 101 -9.74 8.46 0.43
CA ARG A 101 -10.28 9.08 1.65
C ARG A 101 -9.69 10.47 1.91
N SER A 102 -8.94 11.01 0.94
CA SER A 102 -8.28 12.30 1.02
C SER A 102 -7.27 12.41 2.16
N SER A 103 -6.65 11.28 2.53
CA SER A 103 -5.56 11.27 3.51
C SER A 103 -4.39 12.12 3.01
N PRO A 104 -4.00 13.18 3.72
CA PRO A 104 -3.02 14.14 3.19
C PRO A 104 -1.62 13.54 2.98
N ARG A 105 -1.29 12.45 3.67
CA ARG A 105 0.01 11.79 3.55
C ARG A 105 0.08 10.74 2.45
N ALA A 106 -1.06 10.41 1.81
CA ALA A 106 -1.06 9.45 0.71
C ALA A 106 -0.41 10.07 -0.53
N PRO A 107 0.54 9.37 -1.19
CA PRO A 107 1.22 9.89 -2.38
C PRO A 107 0.32 10.12 -3.59
N VAL A 108 -0.76 9.33 -3.71
CA VAL A 108 -1.73 9.45 -4.80
C VAL A 108 -3.04 9.98 -4.24
N GLN A 109 -3.70 10.86 -4.99
CA GLN A 109 -4.93 11.53 -4.56
C GLN A 109 -5.97 11.51 -5.69
N GLY A 110 -7.24 11.69 -5.34
CA GLY A 110 -8.31 11.94 -6.30
C GLY A 110 -8.42 10.88 -7.40
N ALA A 111 -8.42 11.33 -8.65
CA ALA A 111 -8.57 10.47 -9.83
C ALA A 111 -7.41 9.47 -9.95
N GLN A 112 -6.18 9.87 -9.62
CA GLN A 112 -5.03 8.96 -9.62
C GLN A 112 -5.22 7.85 -8.59
N ALA A 113 -5.69 8.19 -7.39
CA ALA A 113 -5.95 7.19 -6.34
C ALA A 113 -7.03 6.21 -6.78
N ARG A 114 -8.09 6.69 -7.40
CA ARG A 114 -9.17 5.84 -7.92
C ARG A 114 -8.65 4.85 -8.95
N GLN A 115 -7.87 5.34 -9.92
CA GLN A 115 -7.30 4.49 -10.95
C GLN A 115 -6.28 3.51 -10.38
N ALA A 116 -5.47 3.94 -9.42
CA ALA A 116 -4.49 3.09 -8.76
C ALA A 116 -5.17 1.90 -8.05
N VAL A 117 -6.29 2.14 -7.35
CA VAL A 117 -7.06 1.06 -6.73
C VAL A 117 -7.57 0.07 -7.77
N ARG A 118 -8.11 0.56 -8.89
CA ARG A 118 -8.60 -0.29 -9.98
C ARG A 118 -7.49 -1.16 -10.57
N LEU A 119 -6.33 -0.57 -10.81
CA LEU A 119 -5.19 -1.31 -11.35
C LEU A 119 -4.69 -2.38 -10.38
N ALA A 120 -4.63 -2.06 -9.10
CA ALA A 120 -4.23 -3.03 -8.07
C ALA A 120 -5.24 -4.18 -7.97
N ASP A 121 -6.53 -3.88 -7.97
CA ASP A 121 -7.58 -4.90 -7.93
C ASP A 121 -7.52 -5.82 -9.13
N ALA A 122 -7.33 -5.27 -10.34
CA ALA A 122 -7.20 -6.07 -11.56
C ALA A 122 -5.96 -6.97 -11.51
N ALA A 123 -4.83 -6.46 -11.04
CA ALA A 123 -3.61 -7.24 -10.90
C ALA A 123 -3.78 -8.38 -9.88
N LEU A 124 -4.38 -8.09 -8.73
CA LEU A 124 -4.65 -9.10 -7.70
C LEU A 124 -5.59 -10.18 -8.21
N GLN A 125 -6.61 -9.81 -8.97
CA GLN A 125 -7.53 -10.77 -9.56
C GLN A 125 -6.82 -11.70 -10.54
N ARG A 126 -5.91 -11.18 -11.37
CA ARG A 126 -5.12 -11.99 -12.30
C ARG A 126 -4.18 -12.95 -11.58
N LEU A 127 -3.54 -12.50 -10.49
CA LEU A 127 -2.73 -13.40 -9.65
C LEU A 127 -3.58 -14.53 -9.08
N GLY A 128 -4.79 -14.22 -8.62
CA GLY A 128 -5.73 -15.22 -8.13
C GLY A 128 -6.19 -16.19 -9.21
N ALA A 129 -6.23 -15.77 -10.46
CA ALA A 129 -6.58 -16.59 -11.62
C ALA A 129 -5.38 -17.35 -12.21
N GLN A 130 -4.27 -17.47 -11.47
CA GLN A 130 -3.08 -18.23 -11.84
C GLN A 130 -2.31 -17.64 -13.04
N VAL A 131 -2.46 -16.35 -13.33
CA VAL A 131 -1.64 -15.66 -14.33
C VAL A 131 -0.23 -15.50 -13.75
N ASN A 132 0.79 -15.68 -14.59
CA ASN A 132 2.19 -15.58 -14.18
C ASN A 132 2.46 -14.22 -13.50
N PRO A 133 3.07 -14.20 -12.30
CA PRO A 133 3.35 -12.95 -11.58
C PRO A 133 4.17 -11.93 -12.39
N LYS A 134 5.16 -12.38 -13.13
CA LYS A 134 5.98 -11.50 -13.97
C LYS A 134 5.12 -10.75 -15.00
N VAL A 135 4.19 -11.46 -15.64
CA VAL A 135 3.28 -10.86 -16.63
C VAL A 135 2.35 -9.86 -15.93
N VAL A 136 1.76 -10.25 -14.81
CA VAL A 136 0.85 -9.37 -14.05
C VAL A 136 1.56 -8.08 -13.64
N LEU A 137 2.74 -8.19 -13.06
CA LEU A 137 3.49 -7.02 -12.58
C LEU A 137 3.98 -6.14 -13.72
N SER A 138 4.38 -6.74 -14.86
CA SER A 138 4.80 -5.97 -16.04
C SER A 138 3.65 -5.16 -16.62
N VAL A 139 2.46 -5.75 -16.72
CA VAL A 139 1.25 -5.07 -17.18
C VAL A 139 0.86 -3.96 -16.21
N PHE A 140 0.89 -4.25 -14.91
CA PHE A 140 0.58 -3.28 -13.88
C PHE A 140 1.50 -2.05 -13.95
N ALA A 141 2.83 -2.29 -14.02
CA ALA A 141 3.81 -1.20 -14.13
C ALA A 141 3.57 -0.34 -15.37
N ALA A 142 3.32 -0.98 -16.52
CA ALA A 142 3.06 -0.25 -17.77
C ALA A 142 1.81 0.64 -17.66
N LYS A 143 0.76 0.16 -17.00
CA LYS A 143 -0.50 0.92 -16.83
C LYS A 143 -0.37 2.10 -15.87
N LEU A 144 0.62 2.10 -14.99
CA LEU A 144 0.84 3.24 -14.10
C LEU A 144 1.18 4.54 -14.85
N ARG A 145 1.62 4.44 -16.10
CA ARG A 145 1.85 5.61 -16.95
C ARG A 145 0.56 6.36 -17.28
N THR A 146 -0.59 5.72 -17.12
CA THR A 146 -1.90 6.29 -17.47
C THR A 146 -2.60 6.99 -16.33
N LEU A 147 -1.99 7.06 -15.15
CA LEU A 147 -2.59 7.71 -13.99
C LEU A 147 -2.81 9.21 -14.13
#